data_58a8f488a73487acc82d822873fa1ce6
#
_entry.id   58a8f488a73487acc82d822873fa1ce6
#
_cell.length_a   1.000
_cell.length_b   1.000
_cell.length_c   1.000
_cell.angle_alpha   90.00
_cell.angle_beta   90.00
_cell.angle_gamma   90.00
#
_symmetry.space_group_name_H-M   'P 1'
#
loop_
_entity.id
_entity.type
_entity.pdbx_description
1 polymer ?
#
loop_
_entity_poly.entity_id
_entity_poly.type
_entity_poly.pdbx_seq_one_letter_code
_entity_poly.pdbx_strand_id
1 'polypeptide(L)'
;MLKPYRTVQDVLSSPWAQVQRAKSSSQQTDRVLRSTKLEDSIYRDLRMEDTGMDEIENSAGEKLRSFPALSRDIFQSFYSLMPRRNADDDLSVAARKINVPILEHITQSDDYPTLKAVCEGRELPAYEAAAEFTAQTSGELDNLLSQLGGKPGAVQTLEKLEQAEKTAEDKLAALLEQLRGAPQDDPALSAAVVKAANDAESKRRQADAVNKLVDAGLAQNQAEAGALIARAVSAAAERAEEVQTILGAWSDAPGDMRKTDANAALLERVRDSKTLQDISRYLGRFREIFAQGKRNGYAYGRGEKYALELGNDLSRALTSELAMLAVPETLPLFLRKYQHRQIKQYRRREPVYKGAGDIICCLDESGSTAGDLAAWGKAVALTLLEIAQSEGRKFALVHFSGPGRFQTDVFLPGQSSLEEKLHAAETFLGGGTDFQTPLAEAERLMREGGFENADIAFITDGECSLPETCVEMLQKAQSELRFTVTGILLDEGNAGMDFSLKPFCQNIYRTSELTGDQIVWEIVLDRV
;
A
#
# COMPACT_ATOMS: atom_id res chain seq x y z
N MET A 1 52.98 23.18 4.91
CA MET A 1 52.28 24.31 5.57
C MET A 1 52.22 25.47 4.59
N LEU A 2 51.00 25.82 4.06
CA LEU A 2 50.82 27.03 3.27
C LEU A 2 51.00 28.23 4.23
N LYS A 3 51.75 29.25 3.78
CA LYS A 3 51.99 30.44 4.59
C LYS A 3 50.68 31.23 4.68
N PRO A 4 50.39 31.88 5.84
CA PRO A 4 49.22 32.73 5.96
C PRO A 4 49.29 33.89 4.94
N TYR A 5 48.13 34.32 4.43
CA TYR A 5 48.04 35.49 3.54
C TYR A 5 48.58 36.72 4.26
N ARG A 6 49.42 37.50 3.57
CA ARG A 6 50.02 38.73 4.12
C ARG A 6 49.48 40.00 3.46
N THR A 7 49.07 39.88 2.21
CA THR A 7 48.56 41.00 1.41
C THR A 7 47.22 40.63 0.75
N VAL A 8 46.42 41.60 0.37
CA VAL A 8 45.19 41.44 -0.42
C VAL A 8 45.47 40.72 -1.75
N GLN A 9 46.65 41.02 -2.33
CA GLN A 9 47.06 40.41 -3.60
C GLN A 9 47.32 38.92 -3.48
N ASP A 10 47.83 38.47 -2.31
CA ASP A 10 47.96 37.03 -2.00
C ASP A 10 46.58 36.36 -1.93
N VAL A 11 45.57 37.05 -1.37
CA VAL A 11 44.19 36.52 -1.31
C VAL A 11 43.59 36.46 -2.69
N LEU A 12 43.70 37.49 -3.52
CA LEU A 12 43.11 37.54 -4.87
C LEU A 12 43.77 36.56 -5.86
N SER A 13 45.06 36.23 -5.65
CA SER A 13 45.79 35.27 -6.47
C SER A 13 45.68 33.81 -5.97
N SER A 14 45.03 33.61 -4.82
CA SER A 14 44.86 32.26 -4.27
C SER A 14 43.96 31.37 -5.14
N PRO A 15 44.19 30.05 -5.16
CA PRO A 15 43.30 29.09 -5.85
C PRO A 15 41.85 29.21 -5.35
N TRP A 16 41.65 29.57 -4.08
CA TRP A 16 40.34 29.78 -3.47
C TRP A 16 39.58 30.95 -4.14
N ALA A 17 40.21 32.07 -4.40
CA ALA A 17 39.58 33.21 -5.09
C ALA A 17 39.13 32.88 -6.51
N GLN A 18 39.83 31.97 -7.18
CA GLN A 18 39.46 31.47 -8.50
C GLN A 18 38.25 30.49 -8.43
N VAL A 19 38.20 29.64 -7.41
CA VAL A 19 37.09 28.70 -7.16
C VAL A 19 35.82 29.45 -6.74
N GLN A 20 35.93 30.48 -5.88
CA GLN A 20 34.78 31.30 -5.48
C GLN A 20 34.18 32.07 -6.66
N ARG A 21 34.98 32.52 -7.64
CA ARG A 21 34.46 33.14 -8.87
C ARG A 21 33.65 32.17 -9.73
N ALA A 22 33.93 30.86 -9.65
CA ALA A 22 33.20 29.80 -10.34
C ALA A 22 31.97 29.32 -9.56
N LYS A 23 32.01 29.37 -8.21
CA LYS A 23 30.93 28.89 -7.32
C LYS A 23 29.83 29.93 -7.00
N SER A 24 29.87 31.15 -7.55
CA SER A 24 29.06 32.29 -7.10
C SER A 24 27.54 32.18 -7.33
N SER A 25 26.97 31.02 -7.63
CA SER A 25 25.53 30.91 -7.86
C SER A 25 24.83 29.61 -7.41
N SER A 26 25.49 28.59 -6.90
CA SER A 26 24.76 27.39 -6.45
C SER A 26 24.52 27.41 -4.95
N GLN A 27 23.25 27.61 -4.53
CA GLN A 27 22.85 27.32 -3.16
C GLN A 27 22.96 25.81 -2.96
N GLN A 28 23.85 25.39 -2.06
CA GLN A 28 23.96 23.99 -1.69
C GLN A 28 22.67 23.53 -0.99
N THR A 29 22.19 22.35 -1.36
CA THR A 29 20.99 21.72 -0.80
C THR A 29 21.35 20.49 0.02
N ASP A 30 20.58 20.24 1.09
CA ASP A 30 20.66 19.01 1.87
C ASP A 30 19.86 17.86 1.21
N ARG A 31 19.06 18.16 0.17
CA ARG A 31 18.26 17.20 -0.58
C ARG A 31 19.08 16.48 -1.64
N VAL A 32 19.16 15.15 -1.55
CA VAL A 32 19.85 14.30 -2.53
C VAL A 32 18.99 14.09 -3.77
N LEU A 33 17.68 13.92 -3.58
CA LEU A 33 16.75 13.69 -4.69
C LEU A 33 16.03 14.98 -5.10
N ARG A 34 15.81 15.12 -6.42
CA ARG A 34 14.96 16.17 -6.99
C ARG A 34 13.52 15.73 -6.94
N SER A 35 12.67 16.56 -6.34
CA SER A 35 11.22 16.36 -6.33
C SER A 35 10.53 17.30 -7.30
N THR A 36 9.39 16.85 -7.81
CA THR A 36 8.43 17.70 -8.51
C THR A 36 7.60 18.49 -7.49
N LYS A 37 6.96 19.57 -7.95
CA LYS A 37 6.06 20.35 -7.07
C LYS A 37 4.90 19.50 -6.53
N LEU A 38 4.44 18.51 -7.32
CA LEU A 38 3.38 17.60 -6.92
C LEU A 38 3.85 16.66 -5.80
N GLU A 39 4.99 15.99 -5.96
CA GLU A 39 5.57 15.13 -4.93
C GLU A 39 5.84 15.89 -3.63
N ASP A 40 6.29 17.14 -3.75
CA ASP A 40 6.49 18.01 -2.61
C ASP A 40 5.19 18.39 -1.89
N SER A 41 4.09 18.61 -2.62
CA SER A 41 2.80 18.87 -2.00
C SER A 41 2.24 17.63 -1.32
N ILE A 42 2.31 16.47 -1.97
CA ILE A 42 1.87 15.18 -1.40
C ILE A 42 2.59 14.90 -0.09
N TYR A 43 3.93 14.96 -0.08
CA TYR A 43 4.68 14.73 1.15
C TYR A 43 4.32 15.71 2.27
N ARG A 44 4.13 16.98 1.93
CA ARG A 44 3.76 18.00 2.91
C ARG A 44 2.37 17.75 3.50
N ASP A 45 1.41 17.41 2.65
CA ASP A 45 0.03 17.14 3.06
C ASP A 45 -0.05 15.88 3.95
N LEU A 46 0.72 14.83 3.60
CA LEU A 46 0.85 13.63 4.42
C LEU A 46 1.46 13.91 5.80
N ARG A 47 2.48 14.78 5.83
CA ARG A 47 3.24 15.09 7.05
C ARG A 47 2.51 16.04 7.99
N MET A 48 1.70 16.98 7.48
CA MET A 48 1.04 18.02 8.31
C MET A 48 0.16 17.46 9.44
N GLU A 49 -0.31 16.23 9.32
CA GLU A 49 -1.18 15.57 10.29
C GLU A 49 -0.43 14.56 11.18
N ASP A 50 0.85 14.35 10.92
CA ASP A 50 1.69 13.39 11.64
C ASP A 50 2.60 14.10 12.65
N THR A 51 2.10 14.27 13.87
CA THR A 51 2.85 14.87 14.97
C THR A 51 4.02 14.00 15.44
N GLY A 52 3.91 12.67 15.32
CA GLY A 52 4.97 11.73 15.70
C GLY A 52 6.18 11.88 14.80
N MET A 53 5.97 12.08 13.50
CA MET A 53 7.04 12.30 12.55
C MET A 53 7.73 13.67 12.77
N ASP A 54 6.98 14.70 13.20
CA ASP A 54 7.56 16.00 13.59
C ASP A 54 8.51 15.87 14.77
N GLU A 55 8.14 15.10 15.79
CA GLU A 55 8.99 14.87 16.97
C GLU A 55 10.26 14.11 16.60
N ILE A 56 10.14 13.08 15.75
CA ILE A 56 11.28 12.29 15.26
C ILE A 56 12.25 13.16 14.46
N GLU A 57 11.76 13.93 13.49
CA GLU A 57 12.59 14.79 12.65
C GLU A 57 13.25 15.90 13.44
N ASN A 58 12.57 16.51 14.42
CA ASN A 58 13.15 17.53 15.28
C ASN A 58 14.26 16.96 16.17
N SER A 59 13.99 15.83 16.85
CA SER A 59 14.98 15.17 17.71
C SER A 59 16.20 14.68 16.91
N ALA A 60 15.99 14.07 15.77
CA ALA A 60 17.06 13.61 14.90
C ALA A 60 17.79 14.78 14.22
N GLY A 61 17.09 15.88 13.91
CA GLY A 61 17.64 17.11 13.35
C GLY A 61 18.63 17.82 14.29
N GLU A 62 18.46 17.68 15.60
CA GLU A 62 19.45 18.16 16.57
C GLU A 62 20.79 17.42 16.46
N LYS A 63 20.76 16.13 16.09
CA LYS A 63 21.93 15.29 15.92
C LYS A 63 22.53 15.39 14.51
N LEU A 64 21.67 15.45 13.49
CA LEU A 64 22.03 15.57 12.08
C LEU A 64 21.13 16.59 11.39
N ARG A 65 21.65 17.78 11.12
CA ARG A 65 20.88 18.88 10.53
C ARG A 65 20.22 18.52 9.20
N SER A 66 20.86 17.66 8.40
CA SER A 66 20.33 17.18 7.11
C SER A 66 19.27 16.08 7.25
N PHE A 67 18.93 15.63 8.47
CA PHE A 67 18.00 14.53 8.69
C PHE A 67 16.57 14.79 8.15
N PRO A 68 15.96 15.98 8.34
CA PRO A 68 14.64 16.26 7.75
C PRO A 68 14.64 16.22 6.22
N ALA A 69 15.77 16.59 5.59
CA ALA A 69 15.94 16.46 4.15
C ALA A 69 16.08 14.99 3.73
N LEU A 70 16.81 14.19 4.53
CA LEU A 70 16.95 12.74 4.33
C LEU A 70 15.59 12.02 4.44
N SER A 71 14.80 12.29 5.48
CA SER A 71 13.46 11.73 5.66
C SER A 71 12.59 11.93 4.43
N ARG A 72 12.60 13.14 3.88
CA ARG A 72 11.87 13.45 2.65
C ARG A 72 12.43 12.71 1.42
N ASP A 73 13.76 12.57 1.32
CA ASP A 73 14.40 11.80 0.24
C ASP A 73 14.09 10.30 0.33
N ILE A 74 13.94 9.75 1.54
CA ILE A 74 13.50 8.38 1.77
C ILE A 74 12.09 8.18 1.23
N PHE A 75 11.13 9.03 1.62
CA PHE A 75 9.79 8.99 1.06
C PHE A 75 9.82 9.03 -0.48
N GLN A 76 10.57 9.97 -1.04
CA GLN A 76 10.66 10.14 -2.48
C GLN A 76 11.31 8.93 -3.16
N SER A 77 12.29 8.26 -2.55
CA SER A 77 12.90 7.05 -3.09
C SER A 77 11.89 5.89 -3.21
N PHE A 78 10.95 5.80 -2.26
CA PHE A 78 9.89 4.80 -2.27
C PHE A 78 8.74 5.17 -3.22
N TYR A 79 8.30 6.41 -3.19
CA TYR A 79 7.12 6.88 -3.92
C TYR A 79 7.37 7.15 -5.41
N SER A 80 8.48 7.84 -5.73
CA SER A 80 8.72 8.37 -7.08
C SER A 80 9.00 7.27 -8.09
N LEU A 81 8.37 7.33 -9.26
CA LEU A 81 8.57 6.36 -10.36
C LEU A 81 10.04 6.33 -10.83
N MET A 82 10.66 7.49 -10.95
CA MET A 82 12.04 7.65 -11.40
C MET A 82 12.73 8.73 -10.54
N PRO A 83 13.24 8.39 -9.36
CA PRO A 83 13.92 9.34 -8.52
C PRO A 83 15.17 9.87 -9.22
N ARG A 84 15.30 11.20 -9.30
CA ARG A 84 16.45 11.86 -9.95
C ARG A 84 17.33 12.47 -8.88
N ARG A 85 18.62 12.17 -8.93
CA ARG A 85 19.61 12.73 -8.01
C ARG A 85 20.03 14.14 -8.42
N ASN A 86 20.27 15.00 -7.44
CA ASN A 86 20.97 16.27 -7.61
C ASN A 86 22.45 16.02 -7.94
N ALA A 87 23.09 16.97 -8.62
CA ALA A 87 24.52 16.89 -8.88
C ALA A 87 25.31 17.00 -7.58
N ASP A 88 26.41 16.28 -7.45
CA ASP A 88 27.22 16.26 -6.22
C ASP A 88 27.73 17.66 -5.84
N ASP A 89 27.97 18.53 -6.83
CA ASP A 89 28.41 19.94 -6.61
C ASP A 89 27.31 20.82 -5.98
N ASP A 90 26.03 20.44 -6.15
CA ASP A 90 24.88 21.15 -5.58
C ASP A 90 24.57 20.67 -4.15
N LEU A 91 25.13 19.53 -3.71
CA LEU A 91 24.87 18.94 -2.40
C LEU A 91 25.76 19.59 -1.32
N SER A 92 25.16 19.78 -0.12
CA SER A 92 25.97 20.04 1.07
C SER A 92 26.91 18.87 1.35
N VAL A 93 28.01 19.11 2.06
CA VAL A 93 28.95 18.03 2.38
C VAL A 93 28.30 16.98 3.29
N ALA A 94 27.44 17.39 4.23
CA ALA A 94 26.68 16.47 5.07
C ALA A 94 25.75 15.56 4.22
N ALA A 95 24.99 16.14 3.31
CA ALA A 95 24.16 15.39 2.39
C ALA A 95 24.97 14.39 1.55
N ARG A 96 26.11 14.82 1.01
CA ARG A 96 26.99 14.00 0.18
C ARG A 96 27.63 12.84 0.95
N LYS A 97 28.06 13.09 2.23
CA LYS A 97 28.80 12.12 3.03
C LYS A 97 27.91 11.17 3.82
N ILE A 98 26.66 11.55 4.10
CA ILE A 98 25.78 10.77 4.97
C ILE A 98 24.48 10.40 4.25
N ASN A 99 23.74 11.37 3.71
CA ASN A 99 22.45 11.08 3.10
C ASN A 99 22.62 10.22 1.82
N VAL A 100 23.65 10.51 1.02
CA VAL A 100 23.92 9.72 -0.20
C VAL A 100 24.26 8.27 0.12
N PRO A 101 25.24 7.92 0.99
CA PRO A 101 25.51 6.54 1.37
C PRO A 101 24.28 5.82 1.94
N ILE A 102 23.46 6.50 2.76
CA ILE A 102 22.24 5.90 3.31
C ILE A 102 21.27 5.54 2.17
N LEU A 103 21.01 6.45 1.24
CA LEU A 103 20.13 6.18 0.09
C LEU A 103 20.70 5.11 -0.85
N GLU A 104 22.02 5.04 -1.02
CA GLU A 104 22.68 3.99 -1.78
C GLU A 104 22.51 2.62 -1.12
N HIS A 105 22.68 2.51 0.21
CA HIS A 105 22.41 1.28 0.94
C HIS A 105 20.94 0.87 0.89
N ILE A 106 19.98 1.82 0.95
CA ILE A 106 18.56 1.56 0.76
C ILE A 106 18.33 0.90 -0.59
N THR A 107 18.83 1.51 -1.66
CA THR A 107 18.61 1.02 -3.04
C THR A 107 19.33 -0.28 -3.36
N GLN A 108 20.38 -0.62 -2.61
CA GLN A 108 21.13 -1.87 -2.72
C GLN A 108 20.61 -3.00 -1.83
N SER A 109 19.65 -2.72 -0.95
CA SER A 109 19.03 -3.73 -0.07
C SER A 109 18.22 -4.72 -0.90
N ASP A 110 18.26 -6.00 -0.52
CA ASP A 110 17.52 -7.09 -1.18
C ASP A 110 15.99 -6.86 -1.14
N ASP A 111 15.48 -6.23 -0.08
CA ASP A 111 14.04 -5.95 0.11
C ASP A 111 13.57 -4.68 -0.64
N TYR A 112 14.49 -3.84 -1.12
CA TYR A 112 14.12 -2.58 -1.78
C TYR A 112 13.26 -2.76 -3.04
N PRO A 113 13.50 -3.73 -3.94
CA PRO A 113 12.64 -3.95 -5.11
C PRO A 113 11.19 -4.28 -4.73
N THR A 114 10.99 -5.09 -3.69
CA THR A 114 9.66 -5.43 -3.16
C THR A 114 8.98 -4.21 -2.55
N LEU A 115 9.67 -3.50 -1.66
CA LEU A 115 9.21 -2.25 -1.07
C LEU A 115 8.83 -1.23 -2.15
N LYS A 116 9.67 -1.08 -3.17
CA LYS A 116 9.43 -0.16 -4.28
C LYS A 116 8.17 -0.52 -5.06
N ALA A 117 7.97 -1.79 -5.39
CA ALA A 117 6.79 -2.26 -6.11
C ALA A 117 5.48 -1.99 -5.35
N VAL A 118 5.52 -2.06 -4.02
CA VAL A 118 4.36 -1.75 -3.17
C VAL A 118 4.11 -0.25 -3.07
N CYS A 119 5.16 0.57 -2.98
CA CYS A 119 5.08 2.01 -2.67
C CYS A 119 4.94 2.91 -3.90
N GLU A 120 5.38 2.47 -5.07
CA GLU A 120 5.50 3.32 -6.26
C GLU A 120 4.16 3.92 -6.68
N GLY A 121 4.08 5.27 -6.67
CA GLY A 121 2.87 6.02 -6.99
C GLY A 121 1.72 5.88 -5.98
N ARG A 122 1.94 5.25 -4.83
CA ARG A 122 0.95 5.02 -3.77
C ARG A 122 1.32 5.83 -2.53
N GLU A 123 0.49 6.80 -2.19
CA GLU A 123 0.79 7.80 -1.16
C GLU A 123 0.96 7.19 0.24
N LEU A 124 -0.06 6.48 0.74
CA LEU A 124 -0.06 5.95 2.10
C LEU A 124 0.98 4.85 2.32
N PRO A 125 1.10 3.81 1.48
CA PRO A 125 2.13 2.80 1.67
C PRO A 125 3.54 3.39 1.66
N ALA A 126 3.82 4.35 0.75
CA ALA A 126 5.12 5.00 0.67
C ALA A 126 5.43 5.87 1.88
N TYR A 127 4.43 6.60 2.39
CA TYR A 127 4.59 7.46 3.56
C TYR A 127 4.78 6.65 4.84
N GLU A 128 3.95 5.66 5.09
CA GLU A 128 4.03 4.79 6.25
C GLU A 128 5.33 3.99 6.29
N ALA A 129 5.78 3.49 5.14
CA ALA A 129 7.08 2.85 5.02
C ALA A 129 8.23 3.82 5.29
N ALA A 130 8.15 5.06 4.79
CA ALA A 130 9.17 6.08 5.05
C ALA A 130 9.17 6.51 6.51
N ALA A 131 8.01 6.61 7.16
CA ALA A 131 7.89 6.93 8.57
C ALA A 131 8.51 5.82 9.44
N GLU A 132 8.21 4.54 9.16
CA GLU A 132 8.80 3.39 9.85
C GLU A 132 10.32 3.36 9.70
N PHE A 133 10.83 3.50 8.47
CA PHE A 133 12.26 3.56 8.21
C PHE A 133 12.92 4.72 8.99
N THR A 134 12.29 5.90 8.96
CA THR A 134 12.79 7.09 9.64
C THR A 134 12.79 6.93 11.15
N ALA A 135 11.75 6.32 11.71
CA ALA A 135 11.67 6.03 13.14
C ALA A 135 12.79 5.08 13.59
N GLN A 136 13.00 3.98 12.89
CA GLN A 136 14.06 3.02 13.19
C GLN A 136 15.45 3.64 13.03
N THR A 137 15.67 4.40 11.95
CA THR A 137 16.97 5.06 11.73
C THR A 137 17.23 6.16 12.76
N SER A 138 16.22 6.89 13.19
CA SER A 138 16.31 7.90 14.26
C SER A 138 16.71 7.26 15.60
N GLY A 139 16.13 6.11 15.95
CA GLY A 139 16.47 5.37 17.16
C GLY A 139 17.92 4.90 17.20
N GLU A 140 18.47 4.52 16.06
CA GLU A 140 19.84 4.03 15.89
C GLU A 140 20.81 5.10 15.33
N LEU A 141 20.38 6.38 15.28
CA LEU A 141 21.12 7.44 14.60
C LEU A 141 22.54 7.64 15.15
N ASP A 142 22.73 7.56 16.46
CA ASP A 142 24.05 7.71 17.08
C ASP A 142 25.00 6.59 16.66
N ASN A 143 24.51 5.33 16.58
CA ASN A 143 25.25 4.19 16.07
C ASN A 143 25.58 4.38 14.59
N LEU A 144 24.57 4.75 13.79
CA LEU A 144 24.73 4.97 12.36
C LEU A 144 25.74 6.08 12.06
N LEU A 145 25.65 7.21 12.75
CA LEU A 145 26.58 8.33 12.60
C LEU A 145 28.00 7.96 13.05
N SER A 146 28.13 7.17 14.12
CA SER A 146 29.44 6.70 14.56
C SER A 146 30.07 5.73 13.55
N GLN A 147 29.29 4.88 12.94
CA GLN A 147 29.74 3.94 11.91
C GLN A 147 30.06 4.65 10.59
N LEU A 148 29.21 5.58 10.15
CA LEU A 148 29.44 6.40 8.95
C LEU A 148 30.53 7.44 9.16
N GLY A 149 30.68 8.01 10.36
CA GLY A 149 31.66 9.03 10.68
C GLY A 149 32.96 8.53 11.30
N GLY A 150 33.07 7.27 11.68
CA GLY A 150 34.25 6.65 12.30
C GLY A 150 34.56 7.10 13.73
N LYS A 151 33.94 8.18 14.23
CA LYS A 151 34.00 8.65 15.61
C LYS A 151 32.69 9.32 16.01
N PRO A 152 32.17 9.08 17.22
CA PRO A 152 31.00 9.77 17.73
C PRO A 152 31.16 11.29 17.65
N GLY A 153 30.18 11.99 17.10
CA GLY A 153 30.21 13.46 16.98
C GLY A 153 31.07 14.05 15.85
N ALA A 154 31.78 13.22 15.05
CA ALA A 154 32.58 13.71 13.93
C ALA A 154 31.72 14.41 12.87
N VAL A 155 30.55 13.87 12.60
CA VAL A 155 29.58 14.43 11.65
C VAL A 155 29.00 15.77 12.13
N GLN A 156 28.60 15.84 13.39
CA GLN A 156 28.12 17.09 14.01
C GLN A 156 29.22 18.17 14.02
N THR A 157 30.46 17.74 14.23
CA THR A 157 31.61 18.65 14.16
C THR A 157 31.84 19.15 12.74
N LEU A 158 31.70 18.27 11.74
CA LEU A 158 31.80 18.61 10.33
C LEU A 158 30.73 19.63 9.93
N GLU A 159 29.46 19.40 10.27
CA GLU A 159 28.38 20.35 9.99
C GLU A 159 28.61 21.74 10.60
N LYS A 160 29.03 21.78 11.87
CA LYS A 160 29.37 23.06 12.54
C LYS A 160 30.54 23.78 11.88
N LEU A 161 31.55 23.02 11.42
CA LEU A 161 32.72 23.60 10.77
C LEU A 161 32.38 24.14 9.39
N GLU A 162 31.54 23.46 8.62
CA GLU A 162 31.05 23.95 7.33
C GLU A 162 30.22 25.21 7.45
N GLN A 163 29.32 25.23 8.43
CA GLN A 163 28.56 26.46 8.69
C GLN A 163 29.44 27.63 9.10
N ALA A 164 30.47 27.33 9.89
CA ALA A 164 31.46 28.33 10.27
C ALA A 164 32.35 28.79 9.08
N GLU A 165 32.73 27.84 8.20
CA GLU A 165 33.44 28.10 6.94
C GLU A 165 32.60 29.00 6.03
N LYS A 166 31.33 28.62 5.76
CA LYS A 166 30.41 29.42 4.94
C LYS A 166 30.22 30.82 5.48
N THR A 167 30.02 30.97 6.80
CA THR A 167 29.89 32.28 7.44
C THR A 167 31.17 33.12 7.27
N ALA A 168 32.34 32.50 7.37
CA ALA A 168 33.62 33.17 7.17
C ALA A 168 33.84 33.56 5.69
N GLU A 169 33.43 32.71 4.77
CA GLU A 169 33.47 33.00 3.32
C GLU A 169 32.54 34.16 2.94
N ASP A 170 31.30 34.17 3.44
CA ASP A 170 30.32 35.23 3.20
C ASP A 170 30.83 36.58 3.72
N LYS A 171 31.45 36.58 4.92
CA LYS A 171 32.09 37.74 5.49
C LYS A 171 33.27 38.25 4.64
N LEU A 172 34.11 37.33 4.14
CA LEU A 172 35.20 37.66 3.24
C LEU A 172 34.70 38.24 1.92
N ALA A 173 33.66 37.65 1.34
CA ALA A 173 33.04 38.12 0.10
C ALA A 173 32.48 39.55 0.26
N ALA A 174 31.79 39.84 1.38
CA ALA A 174 31.27 41.15 1.68
C ALA A 174 32.39 42.20 1.84
N LEU A 175 33.49 41.84 2.52
CA LEU A 175 34.65 42.73 2.66
C LEU A 175 35.37 42.98 1.32
N LEU A 176 35.46 41.98 0.46
CA LEU A 176 36.03 42.16 -0.89
C LEU A 176 35.16 43.03 -1.78
N GLU A 177 33.83 42.99 -1.63
CA GLU A 177 32.92 43.88 -2.33
C GLU A 177 33.03 45.32 -1.85
N GLN A 178 33.13 45.54 -0.53
CA GLN A 178 33.42 46.85 0.05
C GLN A 178 34.75 47.39 -0.43
N LEU A 179 35.80 46.57 -0.53
CA LEU A 179 37.11 46.99 -1.03
C LEU A 179 37.08 47.44 -2.49
N ARG A 180 36.22 46.83 -3.31
CA ARG A 180 36.03 47.25 -4.72
C ARG A 180 35.36 48.62 -4.85
N GLY A 181 34.51 48.98 -3.90
CA GLY A 181 33.80 50.27 -3.86
C GLY A 181 34.53 51.38 -3.11
N ALA A 182 35.64 51.08 -2.42
CA ALA A 182 36.38 52.02 -1.62
C ALA A 182 37.42 52.81 -2.45
N PRO A 183 37.76 54.08 -2.10
CA PRO A 183 38.87 54.79 -2.70
C PRO A 183 40.18 54.03 -2.47
N GLN A 184 41.10 54.11 -3.44
CA GLN A 184 42.39 53.42 -3.40
C GLN A 184 43.12 53.71 -2.08
N ASP A 185 43.58 52.60 -1.38
CA ASP A 185 44.38 52.59 -0.16
C ASP A 185 43.67 52.88 1.17
N ASP A 186 42.61 52.06 1.51
CA ASP A 186 42.17 51.93 2.90
C ASP A 186 42.96 50.80 3.60
N PRO A 187 43.97 51.12 4.45
CA PRO A 187 44.81 50.11 5.10
C PRO A 187 44.02 49.31 6.16
N ALA A 188 42.95 49.89 6.73
CA ALA A 188 42.11 49.19 7.71
C ALA A 188 41.26 48.13 7.04
N LEU A 189 40.66 48.43 5.89
CA LEU A 189 39.86 47.50 5.11
C LEU A 189 40.73 46.36 4.52
N SER A 190 41.93 46.71 4.04
CA SER A 190 42.92 45.74 3.55
C SER A 190 43.35 44.74 4.64
N ALA A 191 43.59 45.23 5.88
CA ALA A 191 43.90 44.37 7.02
C ALA A 191 42.71 43.47 7.42
N ALA A 192 41.47 44.01 7.34
CA ALA A 192 40.26 43.24 7.61
C ALA A 192 40.05 42.10 6.61
N VAL A 193 40.28 42.34 5.31
CA VAL A 193 40.22 41.31 4.24
C VAL A 193 41.25 40.22 4.50
N VAL A 194 42.51 40.55 4.78
CA VAL A 194 43.56 39.56 5.06
C VAL A 194 43.22 38.73 6.31
N LYS A 195 42.69 39.36 7.37
CA LYS A 195 42.25 38.66 8.57
C LYS A 195 41.08 37.69 8.28
N ALA A 196 40.06 38.14 7.55
CA ALA A 196 38.92 37.30 7.16
C ALA A 196 39.34 36.13 6.25
N ALA A 197 40.27 36.36 5.34
CA ALA A 197 40.81 35.31 4.46
C ALA A 197 41.56 34.23 5.25
N ASN A 198 42.39 34.62 6.22
CA ASN A 198 43.09 33.65 7.08
C ASN A 198 42.13 32.89 8.02
N ASP A 199 41.05 33.52 8.49
CA ASP A 199 40.00 32.86 9.27
C ASP A 199 39.25 31.83 8.42
N ALA A 200 38.81 32.19 7.23
CA ALA A 200 38.15 31.30 6.30
C ALA A 200 39.04 30.10 5.94
N GLU A 201 40.31 30.33 5.62
CA GLU A 201 41.29 29.25 5.34
C GLU A 201 41.53 28.35 6.54
N SER A 202 41.54 28.90 7.77
CA SER A 202 41.66 28.11 9.01
C SER A 202 40.44 27.19 9.20
N LYS A 203 39.22 27.73 9.01
CA LYS A 203 37.96 26.94 9.11
C LYS A 203 37.93 25.85 8.06
N ARG A 204 38.27 26.17 6.82
CA ARG A 204 38.37 25.20 5.73
C ARG A 204 39.30 24.04 6.05
N ARG A 205 40.51 24.32 6.58
CA ARG A 205 41.45 23.25 6.97
C ARG A 205 40.91 22.36 8.09
N GLN A 206 40.19 22.96 9.05
CA GLN A 206 39.55 22.21 10.10
C GLN A 206 38.45 21.29 9.52
N ALA A 207 37.61 21.81 8.61
CA ALA A 207 36.61 21.04 7.91
C ALA A 207 37.22 19.90 7.08
N ASP A 208 38.29 20.18 6.28
CA ASP A 208 39.01 19.19 5.48
C ASP A 208 39.63 18.06 6.36
N ALA A 209 40.13 18.39 7.54
CA ALA A 209 40.72 17.40 8.45
C ALA A 209 39.63 16.46 9.01
N VAL A 210 38.49 17.02 9.41
CA VAL A 210 37.35 16.22 9.91
C VAL A 210 36.73 15.42 8.75
N ASN A 211 36.63 16.01 7.56
CA ASN A 211 36.12 15.33 6.37
C ASN A 211 36.94 14.06 6.04
N LYS A 212 38.28 14.13 6.09
CA LYS A 212 39.15 12.95 5.91
C LYS A 212 38.94 11.87 6.98
N LEU A 213 38.62 12.27 8.21
CA LEU A 213 38.29 11.31 9.28
C LEU A 213 36.94 10.61 9.02
N VAL A 214 35.94 11.36 8.54
CA VAL A 214 34.64 10.81 8.13
C VAL A 214 34.82 9.84 6.96
N ASP A 215 35.62 10.20 5.95
CA ASP A 215 35.91 9.31 4.81
C ASP A 215 36.59 8.00 5.21
N ALA A 216 37.54 8.07 6.15
CA ALA A 216 38.20 6.89 6.67
C ALA A 216 37.24 5.99 7.47
N GLY A 217 36.32 6.59 8.22
CA GLY A 217 35.27 5.88 8.95
C GLY A 217 34.27 5.18 8.03
N LEU A 218 33.81 5.89 6.99
CA LEU A 218 32.94 5.32 5.94
C LEU A 218 33.55 4.07 5.32
N ALA A 219 34.84 4.12 4.97
CA ALA A 219 35.51 2.99 4.33
C ALA A 219 35.66 1.75 5.25
N GLN A 220 35.75 1.95 6.57
CA GLN A 220 35.97 0.86 7.53
C GLN A 220 34.67 0.19 8.00
N ASN A 221 33.57 0.94 8.15
CA ASN A 221 32.35 0.49 8.83
C ASN A 221 31.15 0.36 7.89
N GLN A 222 31.36 0.38 6.59
CA GLN A 222 30.30 0.35 5.57
C GLN A 222 29.39 -0.88 5.70
N ALA A 223 29.93 -2.04 6.07
CA ALA A 223 29.15 -3.27 6.23
C ALA A 223 28.17 -3.21 7.42
N GLU A 224 28.57 -2.62 8.55
CA GLU A 224 27.72 -2.51 9.74
C GLU A 224 26.60 -1.48 9.54
N ALA A 225 26.91 -0.34 8.94
CA ALA A 225 25.93 0.67 8.54
C ALA A 225 24.92 0.09 7.54
N GLY A 226 25.41 -0.69 6.55
CA GLY A 226 24.56 -1.40 5.59
C GLY A 226 23.60 -2.38 6.25
N ALA A 227 24.05 -3.13 7.27
CA ALA A 227 23.18 -4.06 8.00
C ALA A 227 22.08 -3.37 8.81
N LEU A 228 22.36 -2.21 9.43
CA LEU A 228 21.33 -1.40 10.10
C LEU A 228 20.30 -0.87 9.12
N ILE A 229 20.75 -0.34 8.00
CA ILE A 229 19.87 0.20 6.95
C ILE A 229 19.02 -0.92 6.34
N ALA A 230 19.60 -2.10 6.09
CA ALA A 230 18.86 -3.24 5.55
C ALA A 230 17.73 -3.69 6.48
N ARG A 231 17.93 -3.70 7.79
CA ARG A 231 16.86 -3.99 8.77
C ARG A 231 15.73 -2.95 8.70
N ALA A 232 16.09 -1.67 8.62
CA ALA A 232 15.10 -0.60 8.50
C ALA A 232 14.33 -0.69 7.17
N VAL A 233 14.97 -1.11 6.07
CA VAL A 233 14.29 -1.37 4.78
C VAL A 233 13.33 -2.54 4.88
N SER A 234 13.72 -3.64 5.54
CA SER A 234 12.85 -4.80 5.76
C SER A 234 11.60 -4.42 6.56
N ALA A 235 11.77 -3.69 7.67
CA ALA A 235 10.62 -3.21 8.45
C ALA A 235 9.72 -2.24 7.66
N ALA A 236 10.31 -1.36 6.85
CA ALA A 236 9.56 -0.49 5.96
C ALA A 236 8.77 -1.28 4.90
N ALA A 237 9.33 -2.37 4.38
CA ALA A 237 8.64 -3.25 3.43
C ALA A 237 7.45 -3.96 4.09
N GLU A 238 7.64 -4.54 5.27
CA GLU A 238 6.55 -5.13 6.06
C GLU A 238 5.44 -4.13 6.34
N ARG A 239 5.80 -2.89 6.68
CA ARG A 239 4.84 -1.82 6.93
C ARG A 239 4.05 -1.42 5.69
N ALA A 240 4.72 -1.31 4.54
CA ALA A 240 4.06 -1.01 3.27
C ALA A 240 3.08 -2.11 2.85
N GLU A 241 3.47 -3.38 3.01
CA GLU A 241 2.61 -4.53 2.72
C GLU A 241 1.41 -4.61 3.66
N GLU A 242 1.60 -4.32 4.94
CA GLU A 242 0.50 -4.21 5.92
C GLU A 242 -0.53 -3.17 5.47
N VAL A 243 -0.08 -1.95 5.15
CA VAL A 243 -0.96 -0.86 4.68
C VAL A 243 -1.69 -1.25 3.39
N GLN A 244 -0.98 -1.84 2.44
CA GLN A 244 -1.59 -2.32 1.20
C GLN A 244 -2.64 -3.39 1.46
N THR A 245 -2.36 -4.34 2.33
CA THR A 245 -3.26 -5.42 2.71
C THR A 245 -4.54 -4.88 3.35
N ILE A 246 -4.40 -3.98 4.33
CA ILE A 246 -5.54 -3.36 5.02
C ILE A 246 -6.41 -2.56 4.05
N LEU A 247 -5.82 -1.66 3.29
CA LEU A 247 -6.58 -0.82 2.33
C LEU A 247 -7.17 -1.66 1.20
N GLY A 248 -6.45 -2.68 0.73
CA GLY A 248 -6.97 -3.62 -0.27
C GLY A 248 -8.16 -4.42 0.25
N ALA A 249 -8.16 -4.78 1.54
CA ALA A 249 -9.23 -5.54 2.16
C ALA A 249 -10.49 -4.72 2.47
N TRP A 250 -10.34 -3.50 2.97
CA TRP A 250 -11.44 -2.77 3.58
C TRP A 250 -11.88 -1.49 2.86
N SER A 251 -11.03 -0.88 2.02
CA SER A 251 -11.42 0.36 1.38
C SER A 251 -12.53 0.16 0.35
N ASP A 252 -13.40 1.17 0.17
CA ASP A 252 -14.50 1.12 -0.79
C ASP A 252 -14.01 1.05 -2.25
N ALA A 253 -12.83 1.59 -2.53
CA ALA A 253 -12.17 1.52 -3.83
C ALA A 253 -10.84 0.76 -3.69
N PRO A 254 -10.81 -0.58 -3.87
CA PRO A 254 -9.56 -1.34 -3.86
C PRO A 254 -8.57 -0.76 -4.86
N GLY A 255 -7.41 -0.37 -4.38
CA GLY A 255 -6.38 0.30 -5.18
C GLY A 255 -6.31 1.83 -5.02
N ASP A 256 -7.26 2.47 -4.34
CA ASP A 256 -7.11 3.87 -3.92
C ASP A 256 -6.29 3.94 -2.62
N MET A 257 -5.00 4.15 -2.79
CA MET A 257 -4.02 4.23 -1.70
C MET A 257 -3.68 5.69 -1.33
N ARG A 258 -4.58 6.63 -1.67
CA ARG A 258 -4.41 8.04 -1.30
C ARG A 258 -4.75 8.25 0.17
N LYS A 259 -4.14 9.28 0.75
CA LYS A 259 -4.51 9.73 2.09
C LYS A 259 -5.87 10.43 2.04
N THR A 260 -6.85 9.77 2.64
CA THR A 260 -8.16 10.33 2.96
C THR A 260 -8.41 10.11 4.44
N ASP A 261 -9.23 10.96 5.07
CA ASP A 261 -9.60 10.78 6.48
C ASP A 261 -10.18 9.38 6.72
N ALA A 262 -10.94 8.87 5.76
CA ALA A 262 -11.51 7.52 5.81
C ALA A 262 -10.43 6.44 5.82
N ASN A 263 -9.41 6.52 4.96
CA ASN A 263 -8.33 5.55 4.89
C ASN A 263 -7.43 5.62 6.14
N ALA A 264 -7.18 6.82 6.68
CA ALA A 264 -6.40 7.00 7.90
C ALA A 264 -7.12 6.40 9.12
N ALA A 265 -8.40 6.72 9.32
CA ALA A 265 -9.22 6.15 10.38
C ALA A 265 -9.36 4.62 10.27
N LEU A 266 -9.48 4.12 9.04
CA LEU A 266 -9.52 2.68 8.77
C LEU A 266 -8.21 1.98 9.17
N LEU A 267 -7.06 2.54 8.81
CA LEU A 267 -5.76 1.98 9.21
C LEU A 267 -5.61 1.92 10.72
N GLU A 268 -5.96 2.99 11.43
CA GLU A 268 -5.93 3.04 12.88
C GLU A 268 -6.85 1.98 13.50
N ARG A 269 -8.11 1.91 13.04
CA ARG A 269 -9.09 0.93 13.54
C ARG A 269 -8.64 -0.52 13.34
N VAL A 270 -8.11 -0.86 12.17
CA VAL A 270 -7.67 -2.24 11.89
C VAL A 270 -6.40 -2.58 12.67
N ARG A 271 -5.50 -1.63 12.88
CA ARG A 271 -4.30 -1.83 13.71
C ARG A 271 -4.62 -2.14 15.16
N ASP A 272 -5.68 -1.55 15.69
CA ASP A 272 -6.11 -1.77 17.06
C ASP A 272 -6.82 -3.12 17.26
N SER A 273 -7.24 -3.80 16.18
CA SER A 273 -7.99 -5.05 16.24
C SER A 273 -7.23 -6.20 15.55
N LYS A 274 -6.71 -7.13 16.35
CA LYS A 274 -6.06 -8.34 15.82
C LYS A 274 -6.98 -9.14 14.90
N THR A 275 -8.27 -9.23 15.26
CA THR A 275 -9.29 -9.93 14.46
C THR A 275 -9.40 -9.33 13.06
N LEU A 276 -9.46 -7.99 12.96
CA LEU A 276 -9.53 -7.31 11.67
C LEU A 276 -8.23 -7.49 10.84
N GLN A 277 -7.07 -7.49 11.49
CA GLN A 277 -5.80 -7.78 10.82
C GLN A 277 -5.78 -9.20 10.24
N ASP A 278 -6.20 -10.21 11.01
CA ASP A 278 -6.25 -11.59 10.54
C ASP A 278 -7.24 -11.76 9.39
N ILE A 279 -8.42 -11.13 9.45
CA ILE A 279 -9.39 -11.12 8.35
C ILE A 279 -8.81 -10.43 7.10
N SER A 280 -8.07 -9.32 7.26
CA SER A 280 -7.49 -8.56 6.14
C SER A 280 -6.62 -9.41 5.22
N ARG A 281 -5.88 -10.39 5.78
CA ARG A 281 -5.01 -11.30 5.03
C ARG A 281 -5.77 -12.12 4.00
N TYR A 282 -6.97 -12.55 4.34
CA TYR A 282 -7.82 -13.37 3.47
C TYR A 282 -8.71 -12.53 2.57
N LEU A 283 -9.34 -11.49 3.13
CA LEU A 283 -10.34 -10.67 2.45
C LEU A 283 -9.77 -9.96 1.21
N GLY A 284 -8.59 -9.36 1.32
CA GLY A 284 -7.92 -8.72 0.19
C GLY A 284 -7.72 -9.66 -0.99
N ARG A 285 -7.25 -10.89 -0.71
CA ARG A 285 -7.04 -11.94 -1.72
C ARG A 285 -8.36 -12.41 -2.34
N PHE A 286 -9.39 -12.61 -1.56
CA PHE A 286 -10.70 -13.04 -2.07
C PHE A 286 -11.35 -11.97 -2.94
N ARG A 287 -11.19 -10.70 -2.59
CA ARG A 287 -11.63 -9.56 -3.43
C ARG A 287 -10.92 -9.54 -4.78
N GLU A 288 -9.62 -9.82 -4.82
CA GLU A 288 -8.88 -9.93 -6.08
C GLU A 288 -9.41 -11.06 -6.96
N ILE A 289 -9.64 -12.26 -6.39
CA ILE A 289 -10.19 -13.40 -7.09
C ILE A 289 -11.55 -13.05 -7.67
N PHE A 290 -12.43 -12.44 -6.88
CA PHE A 290 -13.73 -11.98 -7.34
C PHE A 290 -13.62 -10.98 -8.49
N ALA A 291 -12.75 -9.99 -8.37
CA ALA A 291 -12.53 -8.99 -9.41
C ALA A 291 -11.99 -9.61 -10.72
N GLN A 292 -11.11 -10.61 -10.62
CA GLN A 292 -10.61 -11.37 -11.76
C GLN A 292 -11.71 -12.26 -12.36
N GLY A 293 -12.49 -12.95 -11.54
CA GLY A 293 -13.64 -13.74 -11.95
C GLY A 293 -14.66 -12.92 -12.71
N LYS A 294 -14.99 -11.75 -12.21
CA LYS A 294 -15.89 -10.80 -12.88
C LYS A 294 -15.34 -10.33 -14.23
N ARG A 295 -14.04 -10.04 -14.33
CA ARG A 295 -13.40 -9.69 -15.62
C ARG A 295 -13.44 -10.85 -16.60
N ASN A 296 -13.17 -12.06 -16.15
CA ASN A 296 -13.21 -13.26 -16.98
C ASN A 296 -14.65 -13.64 -17.35
N GLY A 297 -15.62 -13.47 -16.45
CA GLY A 297 -17.04 -13.64 -16.70
C GLY A 297 -17.56 -12.71 -17.80
N TYR A 298 -17.10 -11.46 -17.86
CA TYR A 298 -17.37 -10.55 -18.98
C TYR A 298 -16.70 -11.02 -20.28
N ALA A 299 -15.55 -11.71 -20.22
CA ALA A 299 -14.90 -12.28 -21.38
C ALA A 299 -15.56 -13.58 -21.87
N TYR A 300 -16.07 -14.41 -20.95
CA TYR A 300 -16.79 -15.67 -21.22
C TYR A 300 -18.30 -15.50 -21.34
N GLY A 301 -18.90 -14.40 -20.96
CA GLY A 301 -20.29 -13.99 -21.19
C GLY A 301 -20.68 -13.88 -22.69
N ARG A 302 -19.95 -14.58 -23.52
CA ARG A 302 -20.27 -14.91 -24.89
C ARG A 302 -21.16 -16.15 -24.86
N GLY A 303 -22.43 -15.98 -24.54
CA GLY A 303 -23.42 -17.04 -24.62
C GLY A 303 -23.26 -17.89 -25.87
N GLU A 304 -23.67 -19.14 -25.83
CA GLU A 304 -23.53 -20.08 -26.94
C GLU A 304 -23.97 -19.47 -28.27
N LYS A 305 -23.11 -19.54 -29.26
CA LYS A 305 -23.38 -19.11 -30.63
C LYS A 305 -24.34 -20.11 -31.23
N TYR A 306 -25.63 -19.81 -31.29
CA TYR A 306 -26.62 -20.77 -31.77
C TYR A 306 -27.15 -20.47 -33.18
N ALA A 307 -27.02 -19.24 -33.67
CA ALA A 307 -27.51 -18.85 -35.00
C ALA A 307 -26.70 -17.69 -35.56
N LEU A 308 -26.88 -17.38 -36.84
CA LEU A 308 -26.35 -16.21 -37.52
C LEU A 308 -27.50 -15.25 -37.79
N GLU A 309 -27.27 -13.96 -37.59
CA GLU A 309 -28.16 -12.88 -37.95
C GLU A 309 -27.41 -11.77 -38.69
N LEU A 310 -28.16 -10.89 -39.32
CA LEU A 310 -27.59 -9.68 -39.94
C LEU A 310 -27.74 -8.49 -38.99
N GLY A 311 -26.70 -7.72 -38.82
CA GLY A 311 -26.69 -6.58 -37.91
C GLY A 311 -25.50 -5.66 -38.14
N ASN A 312 -25.21 -4.80 -37.16
CA ASN A 312 -24.06 -3.90 -37.17
C ASN A 312 -23.25 -3.92 -35.87
N ASP A 313 -23.43 -4.97 -35.06
CA ASP A 313 -22.67 -5.13 -33.82
C ASP A 313 -21.33 -5.81 -34.12
N LEU A 314 -20.24 -5.03 -34.12
CA LEU A 314 -18.90 -5.52 -34.41
C LEU A 314 -18.39 -6.50 -33.38
N SER A 315 -18.86 -6.45 -32.14
CA SER A 315 -18.46 -7.38 -31.07
C SER A 315 -18.97 -8.79 -31.32
N ARG A 316 -20.02 -8.94 -32.11
CA ARG A 316 -20.65 -10.20 -32.49
C ARG A 316 -20.36 -10.60 -33.94
N ALA A 317 -19.66 -9.77 -34.70
CA ALA A 317 -19.37 -10.03 -36.10
C ALA A 317 -18.56 -11.31 -36.28
N LEU A 318 -18.81 -12.02 -37.39
CA LEU A 318 -17.99 -13.17 -37.77
C LEU A 318 -16.55 -12.70 -38.08
N THR A 319 -15.57 -13.53 -37.77
CA THR A 319 -14.17 -13.26 -38.08
C THR A 319 -13.94 -13.03 -39.58
N SER A 320 -14.71 -13.70 -40.45
CA SER A 320 -14.68 -13.50 -41.90
C SER A 320 -15.18 -12.13 -42.34
N GLU A 321 -16.15 -11.53 -41.62
CA GLU A 321 -16.60 -10.17 -41.89
C GLU A 321 -15.57 -9.15 -41.41
N LEU A 322 -14.96 -9.39 -40.22
CA LEU A 322 -13.88 -8.53 -39.70
C LEU A 322 -12.61 -8.58 -40.54
N ALA A 323 -12.32 -9.72 -41.20
CA ALA A 323 -11.20 -9.85 -42.11
C ALA A 323 -11.28 -8.87 -43.30
N MET A 324 -12.48 -8.42 -43.67
CA MET A 324 -12.66 -7.40 -44.73
C MET A 324 -12.09 -6.02 -44.32
N LEU A 325 -11.88 -5.77 -43.02
CA LEU A 325 -11.24 -4.53 -42.54
C LEU A 325 -9.73 -4.52 -42.79
N ALA A 326 -9.11 -5.70 -42.89
CA ALA A 326 -7.67 -5.84 -43.08
C ALA A 326 -7.23 -5.74 -44.55
N VAL A 327 -8.18 -5.79 -45.48
CA VAL A 327 -7.92 -5.77 -46.92
C VAL A 327 -8.51 -4.48 -47.53
N PRO A 328 -7.66 -3.56 -48.07
CA PRO A 328 -8.13 -2.26 -48.57
C PRO A 328 -9.23 -2.37 -49.65
N GLU A 329 -9.16 -3.38 -50.51
CA GLU A 329 -10.11 -3.59 -51.59
C GLU A 329 -11.51 -3.98 -51.11
N THR A 330 -11.60 -4.61 -49.94
CA THR A 330 -12.87 -5.06 -49.36
C THR A 330 -13.46 -4.09 -48.29
N LEU A 331 -12.68 -3.09 -47.87
CA LEU A 331 -13.10 -2.09 -46.89
C LEU A 331 -14.38 -1.34 -47.30
N PRO A 332 -14.55 -0.87 -48.57
CA PRO A 332 -15.78 -0.20 -49.00
C PRO A 332 -17.02 -1.11 -48.90
N LEU A 333 -16.85 -2.41 -49.18
CA LEU A 333 -17.91 -3.39 -49.06
C LEU A 333 -18.30 -3.62 -47.58
N PHE A 334 -17.31 -3.67 -46.70
CA PHE A 334 -17.56 -3.76 -45.26
C PHE A 334 -18.32 -2.56 -44.74
N LEU A 335 -17.91 -1.33 -45.09
CA LEU A 335 -18.57 -0.10 -44.67
C LEU A 335 -20.02 -0.04 -45.17
N ARG A 336 -20.27 -0.46 -46.41
CA ARG A 336 -21.63 -0.57 -46.96
C ARG A 336 -22.49 -1.56 -46.16
N LYS A 337 -21.96 -2.76 -45.87
CA LYS A 337 -22.65 -3.75 -45.03
C LYS A 337 -22.93 -3.21 -43.64
N TYR A 338 -21.98 -2.50 -43.02
CA TYR A 338 -22.14 -1.89 -41.72
C TYR A 338 -23.26 -0.88 -41.67
N GLN A 339 -23.30 0.06 -42.64
CA GLN A 339 -24.33 1.06 -42.76
C GLN A 339 -25.73 0.47 -42.96
N HIS A 340 -25.83 -0.60 -43.76
CA HIS A 340 -27.09 -1.28 -44.04
C HIS A 340 -27.47 -2.37 -43.05
N ARG A 341 -26.73 -2.53 -41.93
CA ARG A 341 -26.91 -3.58 -40.91
C ARG A 341 -26.90 -4.99 -41.51
N GLN A 342 -26.01 -5.26 -42.45
CA GLN A 342 -25.89 -6.51 -43.19
C GLN A 342 -24.62 -7.31 -42.85
N ILE A 343 -23.91 -6.93 -41.76
CA ILE A 343 -22.79 -7.71 -41.24
C ILE A 343 -23.35 -8.99 -40.64
N LYS A 344 -22.80 -10.13 -41.04
CA LYS A 344 -23.10 -11.41 -40.40
C LYS A 344 -22.54 -11.42 -38.99
N GLN A 345 -23.41 -11.57 -38.02
CA GLN A 345 -23.05 -11.60 -36.60
C GLN A 345 -23.67 -12.83 -35.95
N TYR A 346 -23.04 -13.28 -34.86
CA TYR A 346 -23.58 -14.40 -34.08
C TYR A 346 -24.74 -13.90 -33.23
N ARG A 347 -25.88 -14.64 -33.35
CA ARG A 347 -26.96 -14.54 -32.39
C ARG A 347 -26.57 -15.38 -31.19
N ARG A 348 -26.46 -14.79 -30.03
CA ARG A 348 -26.09 -15.45 -28.80
C ARG A 348 -27.35 -15.72 -28.00
N ARG A 349 -27.49 -16.90 -27.43
CA ARG A 349 -28.34 -17.11 -26.28
C ARG A 349 -27.60 -16.52 -25.09
N GLU A 350 -28.05 -15.37 -24.61
CA GLU A 350 -27.76 -15.02 -23.23
C GLU A 350 -28.48 -16.07 -22.40
N PRO A 351 -27.80 -16.82 -21.52
CA PRO A 351 -28.53 -17.56 -20.52
C PRO A 351 -29.40 -16.50 -19.84
N VAL A 352 -30.72 -16.72 -19.84
CA VAL A 352 -31.62 -15.97 -18.99
C VAL A 352 -31.25 -16.44 -17.60
N TYR A 353 -30.30 -15.77 -16.95
CA TYR A 353 -30.09 -15.97 -15.54
C TYR A 353 -31.42 -15.66 -14.88
N LYS A 354 -32.12 -16.68 -14.41
CA LYS A 354 -33.17 -16.52 -13.41
C LYS A 354 -32.51 -15.73 -12.32
N GLY A 355 -32.97 -14.51 -12.07
CA GLY A 355 -32.29 -13.57 -11.21
C GLY A 355 -31.79 -14.27 -9.97
N ALA A 356 -30.51 -14.17 -9.71
CA ALA A 356 -29.91 -14.74 -8.52
C ALA A 356 -30.65 -14.15 -7.32
N GLY A 357 -31.18 -15.02 -6.45
CA GLY A 357 -31.94 -14.60 -5.26
C GLY A 357 -31.04 -13.88 -4.25
N ASP A 358 -31.61 -13.40 -3.17
CA ASP A 358 -30.85 -12.84 -2.04
C ASP A 358 -29.91 -13.87 -1.41
N ILE A 359 -28.95 -13.46 -0.61
CA ILE A 359 -27.98 -14.37 0.05
C ILE A 359 -28.14 -14.30 1.55
N ILE A 360 -28.24 -15.46 2.20
CA ILE A 360 -28.17 -15.58 3.65
C ILE A 360 -26.91 -16.39 3.99
N CYS A 361 -25.99 -15.80 4.73
CA CYS A 361 -24.77 -16.47 5.18
C CYS A 361 -24.91 -16.81 6.67
N CYS A 362 -24.92 -18.09 7.00
CA CYS A 362 -24.85 -18.56 8.37
C CYS A 362 -23.39 -18.86 8.72
N LEU A 363 -22.84 -18.15 9.68
CA LEU A 363 -21.43 -18.23 10.07
C LEU A 363 -21.31 -18.78 11.50
N ASP A 364 -20.66 -19.92 11.62
CA ASP A 364 -20.34 -20.55 12.91
C ASP A 364 -19.25 -19.78 13.62
N GLU A 365 -19.58 -19.31 14.83
CA GLU A 365 -18.68 -18.61 15.74
C GLU A 365 -18.60 -19.34 17.09
N SER A 366 -18.61 -20.65 17.05
CA SER A 366 -18.37 -21.50 18.21
C SER A 366 -16.91 -21.40 18.68
N GLY A 367 -16.64 -21.92 19.88
CA GLY A 367 -15.28 -21.88 20.43
C GLY A 367 -14.25 -22.66 19.61
N SER A 368 -14.67 -23.68 18.87
CA SER A 368 -13.80 -24.50 18.00
C SER A 368 -13.34 -23.77 16.74
N THR A 369 -14.14 -22.83 16.22
CA THR A 369 -13.77 -22.03 15.04
C THR A 369 -12.82 -20.86 15.35
N ALA A 370 -12.49 -20.59 16.64
CA ALA A 370 -11.68 -19.44 17.03
C ALA A 370 -10.33 -19.36 16.34
N GLY A 371 -9.84 -18.14 16.05
CA GLY A 371 -8.55 -17.89 15.41
C GLY A 371 -8.63 -17.84 13.88
N ASP A 372 -7.71 -18.51 13.19
CA ASP A 372 -7.58 -18.44 11.74
C ASP A 372 -8.83 -18.97 10.99
N LEU A 373 -9.51 -19.97 11.51
CA LEU A 373 -10.75 -20.48 10.93
C LEU A 373 -11.87 -19.43 10.95
N ALA A 374 -12.04 -18.74 12.09
CA ALA A 374 -12.99 -17.63 12.18
C ALA A 374 -12.65 -16.51 11.21
N ALA A 375 -11.37 -16.11 11.14
CA ALA A 375 -10.91 -15.07 10.23
C ALA A 375 -11.17 -15.44 8.76
N TRP A 376 -10.89 -16.67 8.40
CA TRP A 376 -11.16 -17.19 7.06
C TRP A 376 -12.67 -17.22 6.75
N GLY A 377 -13.49 -17.77 7.65
CA GLY A 377 -14.95 -17.83 7.50
C GLY A 377 -15.57 -16.43 7.34
N LYS A 378 -15.12 -15.45 8.14
CA LYS A 378 -15.52 -14.05 8.04
C LYS A 378 -15.11 -13.41 6.73
N ALA A 379 -13.90 -13.69 6.24
CA ALA A 379 -13.46 -13.18 4.96
C ALA A 379 -14.32 -13.72 3.80
N VAL A 380 -14.72 -14.99 3.84
CA VAL A 380 -15.67 -15.56 2.86
C VAL A 380 -17.04 -14.89 2.98
N ALA A 381 -17.58 -14.75 4.17
CA ALA A 381 -18.88 -14.10 4.40
C ALA A 381 -18.90 -12.65 3.88
N LEU A 382 -17.84 -11.88 4.16
CA LEU A 382 -17.69 -10.49 3.67
C LEU A 382 -17.51 -10.44 2.14
N THR A 383 -16.84 -11.43 1.54
CA THR A 383 -16.74 -11.53 0.09
C THR A 383 -18.12 -11.81 -0.55
N LEU A 384 -18.92 -12.70 0.05
CA LEU A 384 -20.30 -12.93 -0.38
C LEU A 384 -21.17 -11.68 -0.23
N LEU A 385 -20.97 -10.89 0.83
CA LEU A 385 -21.62 -9.58 1.00
C LEU A 385 -21.27 -8.65 -0.17
N GLU A 386 -20.00 -8.56 -0.56
CA GLU A 386 -19.59 -7.70 -1.68
C GLU A 386 -20.16 -8.16 -3.02
N ILE A 387 -20.25 -9.48 -3.23
CA ILE A 387 -20.92 -10.05 -4.39
C ILE A 387 -22.37 -9.61 -4.41
N ALA A 388 -23.10 -9.81 -3.31
CA ALA A 388 -24.50 -9.40 -3.19
C ALA A 388 -24.70 -7.90 -3.44
N GLN A 389 -23.86 -7.05 -2.83
CA GLN A 389 -23.90 -5.61 -3.05
C GLN A 389 -23.64 -5.21 -4.51
N SER A 390 -22.65 -5.84 -5.15
CA SER A 390 -22.31 -5.56 -6.55
C SER A 390 -23.42 -5.95 -7.55
N GLU A 391 -24.27 -6.90 -7.16
CA GLU A 391 -25.38 -7.42 -7.95
C GLU A 391 -26.74 -6.82 -7.55
N GLY A 392 -26.75 -5.92 -6.55
CA GLY A 392 -27.97 -5.29 -6.06
C GLY A 392 -28.88 -6.24 -5.28
N ARG A 393 -28.31 -7.28 -4.64
CA ARG A 393 -29.00 -8.30 -3.85
C ARG A 393 -28.94 -7.95 -2.36
N LYS A 394 -29.95 -8.36 -1.59
CA LYS A 394 -29.89 -8.32 -0.12
C LYS A 394 -28.96 -9.38 0.40
N PHE A 395 -28.31 -9.08 1.49
CA PHE A 395 -27.42 -9.99 2.19
C PHE A 395 -27.75 -10.01 3.67
N ALA A 396 -27.85 -11.19 4.28
CA ALA A 396 -27.94 -11.33 5.73
C ALA A 396 -26.78 -12.19 6.22
N LEU A 397 -26.11 -11.73 7.28
CA LEU A 397 -25.11 -12.51 7.99
C LEU A 397 -25.71 -12.93 9.33
N VAL A 398 -25.87 -14.22 9.50
CA VAL A 398 -26.36 -14.83 10.73
C VAL A 398 -25.18 -15.46 11.46
N HIS A 399 -24.64 -14.74 12.43
CA HIS A 399 -23.65 -15.25 13.36
C HIS A 399 -24.34 -16.21 14.33
N PHE A 400 -23.83 -17.41 14.50
CA PHE A 400 -24.41 -18.37 15.41
C PHE A 400 -23.36 -19.13 16.23
N SER A 401 -23.80 -19.64 17.38
CA SER A 401 -23.02 -20.54 18.22
C SER A 401 -23.92 -21.58 18.90
N GLY A 402 -23.97 -21.66 20.24
CA GLY A 402 -24.84 -22.58 20.96
C GLY A 402 -26.34 -22.30 20.79
N PRO A 403 -27.21 -23.18 21.36
CA PRO A 403 -28.66 -23.06 21.21
C PRO A 403 -29.22 -21.70 21.59
N GLY A 404 -29.95 -21.07 20.65
CA GLY A 404 -30.57 -19.77 20.83
C GLY A 404 -29.61 -18.58 20.88
N ARG A 405 -28.30 -18.78 20.64
CA ARG A 405 -27.30 -17.73 20.55
C ARG A 405 -26.98 -17.39 19.10
N PHE A 406 -27.50 -16.29 18.64
CA PHE A 406 -27.26 -15.78 17.30
C PHE A 406 -27.36 -14.26 17.26
N GLN A 407 -26.75 -13.66 16.25
CA GLN A 407 -26.90 -12.26 15.87
C GLN A 407 -27.12 -12.20 14.37
N THR A 408 -27.99 -11.33 13.90
CA THR A 408 -28.29 -11.18 12.48
C THR A 408 -28.00 -9.75 12.05
N ASP A 409 -27.09 -9.60 11.09
CA ASP A 409 -26.77 -8.34 10.43
C ASP A 409 -27.33 -8.36 9.00
N VAL A 410 -28.20 -7.38 8.69
CA VAL A 410 -28.87 -7.30 7.38
C VAL A 410 -28.34 -6.13 6.59
N PHE A 411 -27.86 -6.41 5.38
CA PHE A 411 -27.29 -5.43 4.47
C PHE A 411 -28.18 -5.26 3.25
N LEU A 412 -28.74 -4.06 3.10
CA LEU A 412 -29.55 -3.70 1.94
C LEU A 412 -28.67 -3.21 0.78
N PRO A 413 -29.07 -3.43 -0.48
CA PRO A 413 -28.29 -2.99 -1.63
C PRO A 413 -28.02 -1.47 -1.61
N GLY A 414 -26.73 -1.09 -1.72
CA GLY A 414 -26.29 0.29 -1.76
C GLY A 414 -26.42 1.08 -0.44
N GLN A 415 -26.71 0.42 0.68
CA GLN A 415 -26.88 1.05 1.99
C GLN A 415 -25.90 0.56 3.04
N SER A 416 -25.01 -0.40 2.73
CA SER A 416 -24.04 -0.92 3.69
C SER A 416 -22.90 0.09 3.92
N SER A 417 -22.70 0.49 5.16
CA SER A 417 -21.57 1.31 5.57
C SER A 417 -20.34 0.46 5.91
N LEU A 418 -19.14 1.08 5.86
CA LEU A 418 -17.91 0.43 6.31
C LEU A 418 -17.98 0.04 7.79
N GLU A 419 -18.59 0.89 8.62
CA GLU A 419 -18.73 0.67 10.06
C GLU A 419 -19.57 -0.59 10.36
N GLU A 420 -20.66 -0.81 9.62
CA GLU A 420 -21.48 -2.03 9.75
C GLU A 420 -20.70 -3.28 9.36
N LYS A 421 -19.89 -3.21 8.29
CA LYS A 421 -19.02 -4.32 7.87
C LYS A 421 -17.95 -4.65 8.91
N LEU A 422 -17.32 -3.62 9.48
CA LEU A 422 -16.32 -3.79 10.55
C LEU A 422 -16.96 -4.36 11.83
N HIS A 423 -18.14 -3.88 12.20
CA HIS A 423 -18.87 -4.40 13.33
C HIS A 423 -19.20 -5.89 13.16
N ALA A 424 -19.75 -6.29 12.01
CA ALA A 424 -20.01 -7.69 11.70
C ALA A 424 -18.72 -8.53 11.72
N ALA A 425 -17.61 -7.99 11.22
CA ALA A 425 -16.32 -8.67 11.25
C ALA A 425 -15.76 -8.88 12.67
N GLU A 426 -15.98 -7.92 13.58
CA GLU A 426 -15.53 -8.00 14.97
C GLU A 426 -16.42 -8.88 15.85
N THR A 427 -17.67 -9.14 15.44
CA THR A 427 -18.60 -10.00 16.22
C THR A 427 -18.02 -11.39 16.38
N PHE A 428 -17.99 -11.88 17.63
CA PHE A 428 -17.63 -13.27 17.94
C PHE A 428 -18.42 -13.75 19.16
N LEU A 429 -19.23 -14.79 18.96
CA LEU A 429 -20.16 -15.25 19.99
C LEU A 429 -19.50 -16.22 20.98
N GLY A 430 -18.63 -17.10 20.51
CA GLY A 430 -18.06 -18.17 21.34
C GLY A 430 -19.09 -19.18 21.88
N GLY A 431 -18.63 -20.25 22.47
CA GLY A 431 -19.51 -21.25 23.10
C GLY A 431 -19.61 -22.54 22.28
N GLY A 432 -20.74 -23.25 22.38
CA GLY A 432 -21.00 -24.48 21.62
C GLY A 432 -21.55 -24.22 20.23
N THR A 433 -22.01 -25.27 19.54
CA THR A 433 -22.52 -25.23 18.17
C THR A 433 -23.95 -25.75 18.12
N ASP A 434 -24.85 -25.02 17.45
CA ASP A 434 -26.23 -25.46 17.18
C ASP A 434 -26.64 -25.04 15.76
N PHE A 435 -26.95 -26.01 14.91
CA PHE A 435 -27.36 -25.75 13.52
C PHE A 435 -28.85 -25.41 13.39
N GLN A 436 -29.67 -25.77 14.35
CA GLN A 436 -31.10 -25.49 14.29
C GLN A 436 -31.41 -23.99 14.37
N THR A 437 -30.72 -23.28 15.24
CA THR A 437 -30.91 -21.84 15.45
C THR A 437 -30.69 -21.01 14.18
N PRO A 438 -29.54 -21.10 13.46
CA PRO A 438 -29.32 -20.29 12.27
C PRO A 438 -30.22 -20.68 11.09
N LEU A 439 -30.57 -21.97 10.94
CA LEU A 439 -31.46 -22.43 9.89
C LEU A 439 -32.90 -21.94 10.10
N ALA A 440 -33.38 -21.93 11.35
CA ALA A 440 -34.68 -21.36 11.69
C ALA A 440 -34.73 -19.84 11.45
N GLU A 441 -33.64 -19.12 11.78
CA GLU A 441 -33.54 -17.69 11.49
C GLU A 441 -33.49 -17.40 10.00
N ALA A 442 -32.74 -18.20 9.21
CA ALA A 442 -32.73 -18.09 7.76
C ALA A 442 -34.12 -18.30 7.14
N GLU A 443 -34.88 -19.32 7.63
CA GLU A 443 -36.26 -19.53 7.21
C GLU A 443 -37.16 -18.34 7.58
N ARG A 444 -37.02 -17.78 8.76
CA ARG A 444 -37.74 -16.58 9.21
C ARG A 444 -37.47 -15.39 8.28
N LEU A 445 -36.20 -15.15 7.93
CA LEU A 445 -35.81 -14.06 7.02
C LEU A 445 -36.45 -14.22 5.64
N MET A 446 -36.54 -15.46 5.13
CA MET A 446 -37.20 -15.74 3.84
C MET A 446 -38.71 -15.55 3.91
N ARG A 447 -39.37 -15.94 5.01
CA ARG A 447 -40.82 -15.85 5.15
C ARG A 447 -41.31 -14.44 5.52
N GLU A 448 -40.60 -13.76 6.40
CA GLU A 448 -41.04 -12.52 7.03
C GLU A 448 -40.11 -11.32 6.71
N GLY A 449 -38.83 -11.58 6.43
CA GLY A 449 -37.79 -10.57 6.22
C GLY A 449 -37.67 -10.06 4.78
N GLY A 450 -38.50 -10.57 3.86
CA GLY A 450 -38.51 -10.14 2.46
C GLY A 450 -37.28 -10.57 1.65
N PHE A 451 -36.61 -11.64 2.04
CA PHE A 451 -35.55 -12.29 1.26
C PHE A 451 -36.18 -13.23 0.23
N GLU A 452 -36.14 -12.84 -1.05
CA GLU A 452 -36.81 -13.57 -2.12
C GLU A 452 -35.84 -14.54 -2.83
N ASN A 453 -36.26 -15.81 -2.95
CA ASN A 453 -35.47 -16.87 -3.58
C ASN A 453 -34.02 -16.93 -3.04
N ALA A 454 -33.86 -16.66 -1.75
CA ALA A 454 -32.54 -16.55 -1.14
C ALA A 454 -31.84 -17.91 -1.09
N ASP A 455 -30.54 -17.94 -1.34
CA ASP A 455 -29.69 -19.11 -1.11
C ASP A 455 -28.94 -18.96 0.20
N ILE A 456 -28.70 -20.08 0.87
CA ILE A 456 -27.98 -20.13 2.14
C ILE A 456 -26.55 -20.60 1.90
N ALA A 457 -25.56 -19.81 2.35
CA ALA A 457 -24.19 -20.25 2.55
C ALA A 457 -24.02 -20.60 4.04
N PHE A 458 -23.65 -21.82 4.34
CA PHE A 458 -23.51 -22.32 5.70
C PHE A 458 -22.05 -22.66 6.00
N ILE A 459 -21.39 -21.85 6.83
CA ILE A 459 -19.95 -21.94 7.13
C ILE A 459 -19.79 -22.46 8.56
N THR A 460 -19.12 -23.60 8.75
CA THR A 460 -18.94 -24.28 10.04
C THR A 460 -17.75 -25.22 10.01
N ASP A 461 -17.23 -25.60 11.18
CA ASP A 461 -16.26 -26.70 11.36
C ASP A 461 -16.94 -28.10 11.42
N GLY A 462 -18.27 -28.17 11.41
CA GLY A 462 -19.06 -29.39 11.26
C GLY A 462 -19.33 -30.18 12.54
N GLU A 463 -19.01 -29.66 13.71
CA GLU A 463 -19.17 -30.39 14.99
C GLU A 463 -20.60 -30.32 15.56
N CYS A 464 -21.63 -30.57 14.75
CA CYS A 464 -23.01 -30.62 15.22
C CYS A 464 -23.86 -31.58 14.39
N SER A 465 -24.92 -32.11 14.96
CA SER A 465 -25.91 -32.96 14.24
C SER A 465 -27.31 -32.38 14.44
N LEU A 466 -28.08 -32.35 13.33
CA LEU A 466 -29.49 -31.97 13.38
C LEU A 466 -30.37 -33.18 13.73
N PRO A 467 -31.42 -32.98 14.58
CA PRO A 467 -32.47 -33.99 14.75
C PRO A 467 -33.17 -34.28 13.42
N GLU A 468 -33.57 -35.54 13.20
CA GLU A 468 -34.30 -35.98 11.97
C GLU A 468 -35.55 -35.12 11.71
N THR A 469 -36.29 -34.75 12.74
CA THR A 469 -37.46 -33.88 12.62
C THR A 469 -37.13 -32.49 12.08
N CYS A 470 -35.96 -31.94 12.44
CA CYS A 470 -35.52 -30.65 11.92
C CYS A 470 -35.08 -30.76 10.45
N VAL A 471 -34.43 -31.87 10.08
CA VAL A 471 -34.04 -32.14 8.68
C VAL A 471 -35.29 -32.25 7.79
N GLU A 472 -36.34 -33.00 8.21
CA GLU A 472 -37.59 -33.10 7.48
C GLU A 472 -38.30 -31.73 7.30
N MET A 473 -38.33 -30.91 8.37
CA MET A 473 -38.90 -29.58 8.31
C MET A 473 -38.13 -28.69 7.33
N LEU A 474 -36.80 -28.72 7.38
CA LEU A 474 -35.95 -27.95 6.49
C LEU A 474 -36.09 -28.37 5.01
N GLN A 475 -36.14 -29.67 4.73
CA GLN A 475 -36.37 -30.21 3.38
C GLN A 475 -37.73 -29.77 2.82
N LYS A 476 -38.77 -29.77 3.67
CA LYS A 476 -40.08 -29.23 3.31
C LYS A 476 -39.99 -27.73 2.99
N ALA A 477 -39.33 -26.92 3.85
CA ALA A 477 -39.10 -25.50 3.61
C ALA A 477 -38.31 -25.26 2.32
N GLN A 478 -37.27 -26.05 2.04
CA GLN A 478 -36.52 -25.98 0.78
C GLN A 478 -37.39 -26.21 -0.46
N SER A 479 -38.33 -27.16 -0.38
CA SER A 479 -39.26 -27.43 -1.49
C SER A 479 -40.30 -26.32 -1.66
N GLU A 480 -40.79 -25.72 -0.59
CA GLU A 480 -41.77 -24.64 -0.58
C GLU A 480 -41.16 -23.32 -1.05
N LEU A 481 -40.02 -22.93 -0.50
CA LEU A 481 -39.36 -21.65 -0.72
C LEU A 481 -38.31 -21.68 -1.85
N ARG A 482 -37.99 -22.88 -2.36
CA ARG A 482 -37.07 -23.13 -3.50
C ARG A 482 -35.68 -22.55 -3.29
N PHE A 483 -35.11 -22.70 -2.09
CA PHE A 483 -33.75 -22.28 -1.78
C PHE A 483 -32.77 -23.47 -1.76
N THR A 484 -31.50 -23.15 -1.98
CA THR A 484 -30.39 -24.11 -1.84
C THR A 484 -29.52 -23.77 -0.65
N VAL A 485 -28.93 -24.81 -0.04
CA VAL A 485 -27.94 -24.64 1.03
C VAL A 485 -26.61 -25.18 0.57
N THR A 486 -25.61 -24.30 0.52
CA THR A 486 -24.22 -24.64 0.24
C THR A 486 -23.43 -24.64 1.53
N GLY A 487 -22.92 -25.80 1.93
CA GLY A 487 -22.07 -25.96 3.10
C GLY A 487 -20.61 -25.65 2.77
N ILE A 488 -19.95 -24.91 3.64
CA ILE A 488 -18.50 -24.66 3.61
C ILE A 488 -17.94 -25.22 4.91
N LEU A 489 -17.24 -26.34 4.82
CA LEU A 489 -16.66 -27.02 5.95
C LEU A 489 -15.24 -26.53 6.21
N LEU A 490 -15.05 -25.91 7.36
CA LEU A 490 -13.75 -25.46 7.86
C LEU A 490 -13.05 -26.66 8.52
N ASP A 491 -12.33 -27.47 7.74
CA ASP A 491 -11.66 -28.64 8.26
C ASP A 491 -10.13 -28.57 8.08
N GLU A 492 -9.41 -29.14 9.05
CA GLU A 492 -7.97 -29.30 9.02
C GLU A 492 -7.52 -30.68 8.46
N GLY A 493 -8.38 -31.34 7.65
CA GLY A 493 -8.10 -32.64 7.05
C GLY A 493 -8.67 -33.83 7.81
N ASN A 494 -9.61 -33.63 8.73
CA ASN A 494 -10.35 -34.71 9.40
C ASN A 494 -11.43 -35.25 8.45
N ALA A 495 -11.09 -36.29 7.69
CA ALA A 495 -12.04 -36.99 6.81
C ALA A 495 -13.20 -37.55 7.64
N GLY A 496 -14.43 -37.09 7.37
CA GLY A 496 -15.64 -37.65 7.95
C GLY A 496 -16.65 -36.68 8.55
N MET A 497 -16.30 -35.40 8.77
CA MET A 497 -17.20 -34.43 9.39
C MET A 497 -18.31 -33.89 8.49
N ASP A 498 -18.31 -34.19 7.19
CA ASP A 498 -19.34 -33.76 6.24
C ASP A 498 -20.72 -34.46 6.47
N PHE A 499 -20.77 -35.52 7.29
CA PHE A 499 -22.01 -36.18 7.63
C PHE A 499 -23.04 -35.26 8.28
N SER A 500 -22.58 -34.24 9.00
CA SER A 500 -23.46 -33.27 9.68
C SER A 500 -24.14 -32.30 8.69
N LEU A 501 -23.51 -31.99 7.57
CA LEU A 501 -24.02 -31.08 6.54
C LEU A 501 -24.79 -31.81 5.43
N LYS A 502 -24.44 -33.06 5.11
CA LYS A 502 -25.09 -33.87 4.06
C LYS A 502 -26.60 -33.95 4.13
N PRO A 503 -27.25 -34.00 5.30
CA PRO A 503 -28.69 -34.11 5.37
C PRO A 503 -29.45 -32.89 4.80
N PHE A 504 -28.84 -31.73 4.72
CA PHE A 504 -29.52 -30.50 4.30
C PHE A 504 -28.77 -29.66 3.27
N CYS A 505 -27.48 -29.89 3.03
CA CYS A 505 -26.70 -29.17 2.02
C CYS A 505 -26.75 -29.91 0.68
N GLN A 506 -26.95 -29.15 -0.41
CA GLN A 506 -26.86 -29.66 -1.78
C GLN A 506 -25.41 -29.76 -2.24
N ASN A 507 -24.60 -28.75 -1.92
CA ASN A 507 -23.19 -28.71 -2.23
C ASN A 507 -22.40 -28.54 -0.94
N ILE A 508 -21.24 -29.20 -0.83
CA ILE A 508 -20.34 -29.07 0.32
C ILE A 508 -18.94 -28.90 -0.21
N TYR A 509 -18.31 -27.78 0.20
CA TYR A 509 -16.92 -27.44 -0.10
C TYR A 509 -16.08 -27.58 1.17
N ARG A 510 -14.88 -28.15 1.06
CA ARG A 510 -13.98 -28.39 2.19
C ARG A 510 -12.72 -27.56 2.05
N THR A 511 -12.27 -26.93 3.12
CA THR A 511 -11.01 -26.17 3.14
C THR A 511 -9.78 -27.07 3.05
N SER A 512 -9.89 -28.36 3.40
CA SER A 512 -8.82 -29.36 3.24
C SER A 512 -8.64 -29.87 1.81
N GLU A 513 -9.70 -29.84 0.98
CA GLU A 513 -9.69 -30.36 -0.38
C GLU A 513 -9.44 -29.26 -1.42
N LEU A 514 -9.92 -28.05 -1.15
CA LEU A 514 -9.82 -26.90 -2.04
C LEU A 514 -9.08 -25.78 -1.35
N THR A 515 -8.21 -25.10 -2.07
CA THR A 515 -7.64 -23.84 -1.56
C THR A 515 -8.75 -22.82 -1.37
N GLY A 516 -8.57 -21.88 -0.43
CA GLY A 516 -9.54 -20.80 -0.21
C GLY A 516 -9.93 -20.08 -1.50
N ASP A 517 -8.97 -19.91 -2.40
CA ASP A 517 -9.16 -19.33 -3.73
C ASP A 517 -10.12 -20.15 -4.59
N GLN A 518 -9.96 -21.47 -4.58
CA GLN A 518 -10.82 -22.38 -5.34
C GLN A 518 -12.25 -22.42 -4.78
N ILE A 519 -12.39 -22.39 -3.44
CA ILE A 519 -13.71 -22.33 -2.81
C ILE A 519 -14.43 -21.04 -3.20
N VAL A 520 -13.77 -19.90 -3.13
CA VAL A 520 -14.36 -18.62 -3.56
C VAL A 520 -14.70 -18.63 -5.04
N TRP A 521 -13.84 -19.21 -5.90
CA TRP A 521 -14.11 -19.42 -7.32
C TRP A 521 -15.36 -20.27 -7.57
N GLU A 522 -15.47 -21.43 -6.93
CA GLU A 522 -16.61 -22.33 -7.10
C GLU A 522 -17.91 -21.67 -6.62
N ILE A 523 -17.89 -20.99 -5.46
CA ILE A 523 -19.06 -20.26 -4.96
C ILE A 523 -19.48 -19.14 -5.91
N VAL A 524 -18.51 -18.44 -6.50
CA VAL A 524 -18.78 -17.34 -7.44
C VAL A 524 -19.26 -17.84 -8.80
N LEU A 525 -18.69 -18.95 -9.30
CA LEU A 525 -18.99 -19.48 -10.64
C LEU A 525 -20.27 -20.32 -10.69
N ASP A 526 -20.55 -21.15 -9.68
CA ASP A 526 -21.74 -22.00 -9.66
C ASP A 526 -23.04 -21.21 -9.46
N ARG A 527 -22.94 -19.94 -9.05
CA ARG A 527 -24.09 -19.08 -8.78
C ARG A 527 -24.20 -17.86 -9.69
N VAL A 528 -23.21 -17.68 -10.54
CA VAL A 528 -23.21 -16.71 -11.61
C VAL A 528 -23.37 -17.41 -12.95
#